data_935a4b2e2955624f23a09a189be603d6
#
_entry.id   935a4b2e2955624f23a09a189be603d6
#
_cell.length_a   1.000
_cell.length_b   1.000
_cell.length_c   1.000
_cell.angle_alpha   90.00
_cell.angle_beta   90.00
_cell.angle_gamma   90.00
#
_symmetry.space_group_name_H-M   'P 1'
#
loop_
_entity.id
_entity.type
_entity.pdbx_description
1 polymer ?
#
loop_
_entity_poly.entity_id
_entity_poly.type
_entity_poly.pdbx_seq_one_letter_code
_entity_poly.pdbx_strand_id
1 'polypeptide(L)'
;MKKLWTWVGFSLFCGVAQAGPQIGVGVVYDYLDGDKSTYMKRVFNGGTSTAFVKVNILEIIYNEDGTYQEVPLQNQASAVARDGLMASPARLIVPASGVQGTRLLFMGDRDKERYFRVRFVPVVPEAEDEFAISAQEREDYKKERVEAGIKVLAGYGTVFFVRPKDTRFDTVIDDNANRYQLRNKGNSVVVVDEFKDCAAQKENDCRPTTKHHIMTNRSFSFDKEAGREYRFTLIEGGEKKAIEIKG
;
A
#
# COMPACT_ATOMS: atom_id res chain seq x y z
N MET A 1 49.41 53.82 -15.18
CA MET A 1 48.38 53.48 -14.16
C MET A 1 47.74 52.17 -14.54
N LYS A 2 48.17 51.03 -13.94
CA LYS A 2 47.69 49.67 -14.25
C LYS A 2 46.64 49.32 -13.16
N LYS A 3 45.38 49.13 -13.61
CA LYS A 3 44.30 48.65 -12.71
C LYS A 3 44.37 47.11 -12.64
N LEU A 4 44.72 46.60 -11.45
CA LEU A 4 44.57 45.19 -11.11
C LEU A 4 43.07 44.93 -10.82
N TRP A 5 42.50 44.01 -11.57
CA TRP A 5 41.14 43.51 -11.36
C TRP A 5 41.23 42.17 -10.60
N THR A 6 40.92 42.22 -9.33
CA THR A 6 40.88 41.04 -8.44
C THR A 6 39.57 40.30 -8.70
N TRP A 7 39.66 39.10 -9.25
CA TRP A 7 38.52 38.15 -9.39
C TRP A 7 38.35 37.46 -8.03
N VAL A 8 37.28 37.78 -7.32
CA VAL A 8 36.83 37.02 -6.13
C VAL A 8 35.99 35.84 -6.66
N GLY A 9 36.58 34.67 -6.63
CA GLY A 9 35.87 33.42 -6.95
C GLY A 9 34.89 33.07 -5.80
N PHE A 10 33.59 33.17 -6.08
CA PHE A 10 32.55 32.76 -5.18
C PHE A 10 32.35 31.25 -5.36
N SER A 11 33.02 30.42 -4.51
CA SER A 11 32.82 28.98 -4.48
C SER A 11 31.44 28.68 -3.86
N LEU A 12 30.45 28.33 -4.69
CA LEU A 12 29.20 27.74 -4.22
C LEU A 12 29.50 26.36 -3.62
N PHE A 13 29.52 26.25 -2.31
CA PHE A 13 29.42 24.98 -1.59
C PHE A 13 27.98 24.48 -1.75
N CYS A 14 27.73 23.64 -2.74
CA CYS A 14 26.53 22.77 -2.76
C CYS A 14 26.68 21.77 -1.60
N GLY A 15 26.10 22.09 -0.44
CA GLY A 15 25.92 21.12 0.63
C GLY A 15 25.06 19.97 0.10
N VAL A 16 25.62 18.77 0.06
CA VAL A 16 24.87 17.53 -0.28
C VAL A 16 23.91 17.30 0.89
N ALA A 17 22.62 17.60 0.70
CA ALA A 17 21.61 17.22 1.67
C ALA A 17 21.61 15.67 1.75
N GLN A 18 22.15 15.11 2.82
CA GLN A 18 22.06 13.68 3.09
C GLN A 18 20.60 13.36 3.45
N ALA A 19 19.86 12.84 2.49
CA ALA A 19 18.53 12.33 2.74
C ALA A 19 18.67 10.96 3.45
N GLY A 20 17.99 10.80 4.60
CA GLY A 20 17.95 9.53 5.33
C GLY A 20 17.31 8.40 4.55
N PRO A 21 16.96 7.27 5.21
CA PRO A 21 16.29 6.17 4.56
C PRO A 21 14.92 6.61 4.04
N GLN A 22 14.59 6.20 2.81
CA GLN A 22 13.32 6.48 2.15
C GLN A 22 12.76 5.19 1.61
N ILE A 23 11.87 4.56 2.37
CA ILE A 23 11.28 3.29 1.96
C ILE A 23 10.13 3.49 0.97
N GLY A 24 9.89 2.46 0.15
CA GLY A 24 8.73 2.30 -0.73
C GLY A 24 8.30 0.85 -0.76
N VAL A 25 7.01 0.62 -0.93
CA VAL A 25 6.41 -0.74 -0.88
C VAL A 25 5.72 -1.13 -2.19
N GLY A 26 5.86 -0.30 -3.22
CA GLY A 26 5.17 -0.49 -4.50
C GLY A 26 3.67 -0.26 -4.36
N VAL A 27 2.86 -1.23 -4.82
CA VAL A 27 1.40 -1.14 -4.72
C VAL A 27 0.91 -1.20 -3.28
N VAL A 28 -0.19 -0.49 -3.01
CA VAL A 28 -0.78 -0.42 -1.67
C VAL A 28 -1.93 -1.40 -1.45
N TYR A 29 -2.34 -2.11 -2.50
CA TYR A 29 -3.36 -3.16 -2.46
C TYR A 29 -2.78 -4.43 -3.04
N ASP A 30 -2.74 -5.48 -2.24
CA ASP A 30 -2.23 -6.80 -2.61
C ASP A 30 -3.32 -7.86 -2.40
N TYR A 31 -3.30 -8.90 -3.22
CA TYR A 31 -4.31 -9.95 -3.20
C TYR A 31 -3.64 -11.33 -3.13
N LEU A 32 -4.12 -12.18 -2.24
CA LEU A 32 -3.75 -13.58 -2.12
C LEU A 32 -4.90 -14.44 -2.65
N ASP A 33 -4.68 -15.10 -3.78
CA ASP A 33 -5.67 -15.97 -4.41
C ASP A 33 -6.00 -17.18 -3.54
N GLY A 34 -7.18 -17.78 -3.79
CA GLY A 34 -7.72 -18.89 -3.00
C GLY A 34 -6.82 -20.13 -2.94
N ASP A 35 -6.06 -20.38 -3.99
CA ASP A 35 -5.12 -21.51 -4.14
C ASP A 35 -3.72 -21.26 -3.53
N LYS A 36 -3.43 -20.03 -3.11
CA LYS A 36 -2.11 -19.63 -2.58
C LYS A 36 -2.17 -19.37 -1.08
N SER A 37 -1.11 -19.74 -0.37
CA SER A 37 -0.93 -19.45 1.06
C SER A 37 0.12 -18.39 1.34
N THR A 38 0.89 -17.97 0.33
CA THR A 38 2.01 -17.04 0.50
C THR A 38 2.05 -15.96 -0.58
N TYR A 39 2.54 -14.79 -0.18
CA TYR A 39 2.79 -13.67 -1.06
C TYR A 39 4.13 -13.01 -0.71
N MET A 40 4.94 -12.65 -1.70
CA MET A 40 6.20 -11.97 -1.49
C MET A 40 6.03 -10.46 -1.64
N LYS A 41 6.15 -9.73 -0.53
CA LYS A 41 6.14 -8.26 -0.53
C LYS A 41 7.55 -7.72 -0.50
N ARG A 42 7.88 -6.79 -1.40
CA ARG A 42 9.20 -6.15 -1.46
C ARG A 42 9.13 -4.74 -0.88
N VAL A 43 10.18 -4.39 -0.14
CA VAL A 43 10.41 -3.06 0.40
C VAL A 43 11.69 -2.50 -0.24
N PHE A 44 11.58 -1.36 -0.86
CA PHE A 44 12.67 -0.64 -1.51
C PHE A 44 13.15 0.48 -0.58
N ASN A 45 14.41 0.81 -0.66
CA ASN A 45 14.96 1.97 0.02
C ASN A 45 15.65 2.86 -1.02
N GLY A 46 15.02 3.98 -1.38
CA GLY A 46 15.57 4.98 -2.29
C GLY A 46 16.48 6.01 -1.61
N GLY A 47 16.64 5.91 -0.29
CA GLY A 47 17.49 6.82 0.48
C GLY A 47 18.97 6.44 0.46
N THR A 48 19.79 7.28 1.13
CA THR A 48 21.26 7.15 1.16
C THR A 48 21.78 6.41 2.38
N SER A 49 20.94 6.09 3.37
CA SER A 49 21.29 5.29 4.54
C SER A 49 20.41 4.04 4.67
N THR A 50 20.88 3.04 5.42
CA THR A 50 20.13 1.81 5.68
C THR A 50 18.81 2.10 6.40
N ALA A 51 17.73 1.43 5.98
CA ALA A 51 16.43 1.46 6.64
C ALA A 51 16.22 0.21 7.49
N PHE A 52 15.87 0.39 8.76
CA PHE A 52 15.39 -0.68 9.64
C PHE A 52 13.87 -0.60 9.67
N VAL A 53 13.19 -1.66 9.21
CA VAL A 53 11.74 -1.64 9.00
C VAL A 53 11.06 -2.73 9.79
N LYS A 54 10.11 -2.35 10.65
CA LYS A 54 9.18 -3.28 11.33
C LYS A 54 7.98 -3.52 10.42
N VAL A 55 7.60 -4.80 10.27
CA VAL A 55 6.37 -5.19 9.59
C VAL A 55 5.35 -5.58 10.63
N ASN A 56 4.30 -4.77 10.78
CA ASN A 56 3.20 -5.00 11.71
C ASN A 56 1.93 -5.32 10.94
N ILE A 57 1.15 -6.31 11.42
CA ILE A 57 -0.07 -6.75 10.77
C ILE A 57 -1.24 -6.62 11.74
N LEU A 58 -2.34 -6.03 11.23
CA LEU A 58 -3.62 -5.94 11.93
C LEU A 58 -4.71 -6.52 11.01
N GLU A 59 -5.71 -7.15 11.56
CA GLU A 59 -6.88 -7.54 10.78
C GLU A 59 -7.84 -6.36 10.67
N ILE A 60 -8.41 -6.16 9.47
CA ILE A 60 -9.42 -5.14 9.21
C ILE A 60 -10.77 -5.84 9.25
N ILE A 61 -11.63 -5.42 10.17
CA ILE A 61 -13.00 -5.92 10.30
C ILE A 61 -13.95 -4.83 9.86
N TYR A 62 -14.68 -5.06 8.77
CA TYR A 62 -15.68 -4.14 8.27
C TYR A 62 -17.03 -4.36 8.95
N ASN A 63 -17.64 -3.27 9.40
CA ASN A 63 -19.00 -3.25 9.94
C ASN A 63 -20.05 -3.13 8.81
N GLU A 64 -21.30 -3.40 9.12
CA GLU A 64 -22.41 -3.28 8.16
C GLU A 64 -22.60 -1.86 7.63
N ASP A 65 -22.35 -0.84 8.45
CA ASP A 65 -22.44 0.58 8.10
C ASP A 65 -21.30 1.08 7.19
N GLY A 66 -20.29 0.22 6.91
CA GLY A 66 -19.13 0.55 6.08
C GLY A 66 -17.93 1.11 6.85
N THR A 67 -18.07 1.33 8.14
CA THR A 67 -16.92 1.61 9.01
C THR A 67 -16.06 0.35 9.19
N TYR A 68 -14.84 0.51 9.68
CA TYR A 68 -13.96 -0.63 9.96
C TYR A 68 -13.17 -0.43 11.25
N GLN A 69 -12.70 -1.53 11.79
CA GLN A 69 -11.79 -1.56 12.92
C GLN A 69 -10.51 -2.29 12.52
N GLU A 70 -9.37 -1.83 13.03
CA GLU A 70 -8.08 -2.54 12.90
C GLU A 70 -7.77 -3.21 14.22
N VAL A 71 -7.75 -4.55 14.23
CA VAL A 71 -7.57 -5.38 15.44
C VAL A 71 -6.21 -6.05 15.38
N PRO A 72 -5.42 -6.01 16.47
CA PRO A 72 -4.22 -6.83 16.56
C PRO A 72 -4.56 -8.31 16.43
N LEU A 73 -3.76 -9.06 15.67
CA LEU A 73 -3.92 -10.51 15.59
C LEU A 73 -3.62 -11.13 16.95
N GLN A 74 -4.60 -11.83 17.50
CA GLN A 74 -4.41 -12.59 18.74
C GLN A 74 -3.39 -13.71 18.49
N ASN A 75 -2.43 -13.88 19.42
CA ASN A 75 -1.44 -14.97 19.41
C ASN A 75 -0.27 -14.87 18.42
N GLN A 76 0.27 -13.69 18.14
CA GLN A 76 1.56 -13.60 17.46
C GLN A 76 2.72 -14.26 18.24
N ALA A 77 2.54 -14.51 19.54
CA ALA A 77 3.55 -15.08 20.42
C ALA A 77 3.45 -16.61 20.62
N SER A 78 2.36 -17.27 20.20
CA SER A 78 2.18 -18.70 20.42
C SER A 78 2.28 -19.50 19.11
N ALA A 79 3.10 -20.54 19.11
CA ALA A 79 3.33 -21.41 17.95
C ALA A 79 2.14 -22.33 17.61
N VAL A 80 1.12 -22.41 18.48
CA VAL A 80 0.12 -23.48 18.47
C VAL A 80 -1.22 -23.10 17.83
N ALA A 81 -1.54 -21.81 17.73
CA ALA A 81 -2.81 -21.38 17.12
C ALA A 81 -2.58 -20.12 16.28
N ARG A 82 -1.97 -20.31 15.12
CA ARG A 82 -1.72 -19.21 14.17
C ARG A 82 -2.89 -19.12 13.20
N ASP A 83 -3.90 -18.32 13.55
CA ASP A 83 -4.96 -17.94 12.61
C ASP A 83 -4.73 -16.51 12.13
N GLY A 84 -4.51 -16.32 10.85
CA GLY A 84 -4.34 -15.03 10.21
C GLY A 84 -3.09 -14.88 9.36
N LEU A 85 -2.70 -13.64 9.13
CA LEU A 85 -1.56 -13.27 8.28
C LEU A 85 -0.30 -13.06 9.11
N MET A 86 0.84 -13.56 8.64
CA MET A 86 2.15 -13.38 9.25
C MET A 86 3.16 -12.85 8.24
N ALA A 87 4.13 -12.08 8.72
CA ALA A 87 5.30 -11.65 7.93
C ALA A 87 6.56 -12.42 8.36
N SER A 88 7.33 -12.93 7.41
CA SER A 88 8.61 -13.60 7.66
C SER A 88 9.66 -13.17 6.62
N PRO A 89 10.72 -12.47 7.03
CA PRO A 89 10.96 -11.89 8.35
C PRO A 89 10.05 -10.69 8.64
N ALA A 90 9.72 -10.44 9.91
CA ALA A 90 8.97 -9.26 10.34
C ALA A 90 9.87 -8.04 10.63
N ARG A 91 11.18 -8.22 10.52
CA ARG A 91 12.23 -7.19 10.66
C ARG A 91 13.07 -7.19 9.41
N LEU A 92 13.14 -6.05 8.72
CA LEU A 92 13.89 -5.91 7.47
C LEU A 92 15.02 -4.88 7.67
N ILE A 93 16.20 -5.25 7.23
CA ILE A 93 17.35 -4.33 7.10
C ILE A 93 17.51 -4.09 5.61
N VAL A 94 17.11 -2.91 5.16
CA VAL A 94 17.10 -2.55 3.74
C VAL A 94 18.27 -1.59 3.46
N PRO A 95 19.33 -2.04 2.79
CA PRO A 95 20.48 -1.18 2.49
C PRO A 95 20.08 0.08 1.70
N ALA A 96 20.92 1.10 1.75
CA ALA A 96 20.79 2.27 0.88
C ALA A 96 20.68 1.83 -0.59
N SER A 97 19.74 2.43 -1.33
CA SER A 97 19.45 2.08 -2.73
C SER A 97 19.16 0.59 -2.98
N GLY A 98 18.79 -0.15 -1.92
CA GLY A 98 18.56 -1.59 -1.94
C GLY A 98 17.09 -1.99 -1.86
N VAL A 99 16.89 -3.31 -1.84
CA VAL A 99 15.57 -3.95 -1.72
C VAL A 99 15.66 -5.15 -0.79
N GLN A 100 14.62 -5.35 0.03
CA GLN A 100 14.42 -6.54 0.84
C GLN A 100 12.99 -7.05 0.71
N GLY A 101 12.81 -8.36 0.88
CA GLY A 101 11.51 -9.02 0.81
C GLY A 101 11.06 -9.56 2.15
N THR A 102 9.76 -9.51 2.40
CA THR A 102 9.10 -10.31 3.43
C THR A 102 8.05 -11.20 2.80
N ARG A 103 7.98 -12.44 3.24
CA ARG A 103 6.92 -13.36 2.85
C ARG A 103 5.73 -13.16 3.79
N LEU A 104 4.61 -12.77 3.21
CA LEU A 104 3.32 -12.77 3.89
C LEU A 104 2.75 -14.18 3.78
N LEU A 105 2.52 -14.85 4.89
CA LEU A 105 2.01 -16.22 4.99
C LEU A 105 0.67 -16.17 5.69
N PHE A 106 -0.37 -16.65 5.03
CA PHE A 106 -1.70 -16.80 5.62
C PHE A 106 -1.91 -18.24 6.10
N MET A 107 -2.37 -18.38 7.32
CA MET A 107 -2.81 -19.62 7.94
C MET A 107 -4.19 -19.42 8.57
N GLY A 108 -5.04 -20.41 8.49
CA GLY A 108 -6.41 -20.37 9.01
C GLY A 108 -7.44 -20.67 7.95
N ASP A 109 -8.70 -20.58 8.35
CA ASP A 109 -9.84 -20.88 7.49
C ASP A 109 -10.02 -19.83 6.39
N ARG A 110 -10.46 -20.30 5.23
CA ARG A 110 -10.66 -19.48 4.03
C ARG A 110 -12.09 -19.61 3.48
N ASP A 111 -13.06 -19.70 4.38
CA ASP A 111 -14.48 -19.76 4.04
C ASP A 111 -15.00 -18.40 3.55
N LYS A 112 -14.37 -17.32 4.02
CA LYS A 112 -14.70 -15.95 3.64
C LYS A 112 -13.43 -15.15 3.36
N GLU A 113 -13.59 -14.06 2.61
CA GLU A 113 -12.50 -13.09 2.40
C GLU A 113 -12.11 -12.41 3.71
N ARG A 114 -10.82 -12.28 3.94
CA ARG A 114 -10.26 -11.58 5.11
C ARG A 114 -9.37 -10.44 4.66
N TYR A 115 -9.29 -9.40 5.46
CA TYR A 115 -8.61 -8.15 5.12
C TYR A 115 -7.59 -7.82 6.20
N PHE A 116 -6.39 -7.40 5.76
CA PHE A 116 -5.31 -7.08 6.70
C PHE A 116 -4.68 -5.75 6.35
N ARG A 117 -4.35 -4.98 7.39
CA ARG A 117 -3.46 -3.83 7.30
C ARG A 117 -2.04 -4.31 7.53
N VAL A 118 -1.17 -4.21 6.51
CA VAL A 118 0.25 -4.50 6.64
C VAL A 118 0.99 -3.17 6.70
N ARG A 119 1.58 -2.86 7.85
CA ARG A 119 2.30 -1.62 8.11
C ARG A 119 3.79 -1.85 8.03
N PHE A 120 4.47 -1.09 7.20
CA PHE A 120 5.92 -1.05 7.07
C PHE A 120 6.40 0.22 7.76
N VAL A 121 6.98 0.07 8.95
CA VAL A 121 7.33 1.20 9.82
C VAL A 121 8.85 1.28 9.92
N PRO A 122 9.50 2.25 9.26
CA PRO A 122 10.92 2.47 9.45
C PRO A 122 11.16 3.02 10.87
N VAL A 123 12.20 2.52 11.52
CA VAL A 123 12.53 2.86 12.90
C VAL A 123 14.02 3.13 13.06
N VAL A 124 14.40 3.81 14.14
CA VAL A 124 15.75 3.77 14.69
C VAL A 124 15.83 2.50 15.54
N PRO A 125 16.73 1.53 15.23
CA PRO A 125 16.71 0.23 15.91
C PRO A 125 17.09 0.36 17.39
N GLU A 126 16.24 -0.19 18.26
CA GLU A 126 16.49 -0.37 19.69
C GLU A 126 16.81 -1.85 20.01
N ALA A 127 17.29 -2.12 21.24
CA ALA A 127 17.66 -3.49 21.62
C ALA A 127 16.48 -4.46 21.57
N GLU A 128 15.32 -4.01 22.00
CA GLU A 128 14.06 -4.75 22.02
C GLU A 128 13.44 -4.98 20.65
N ASP A 129 13.95 -4.31 19.62
CA ASP A 129 13.43 -4.46 18.26
C ASP A 129 13.88 -5.76 17.58
N GLU A 130 14.86 -6.46 18.16
CA GLU A 130 15.36 -7.76 17.70
C GLU A 130 15.85 -7.76 16.22
N PHE A 131 16.41 -6.64 15.76
CA PHE A 131 17.14 -6.63 14.49
C PHE A 131 18.46 -7.40 14.64
N ALA A 132 18.86 -8.14 13.61
CA ALA A 132 20.09 -8.90 13.58
C ALA A 132 21.33 -7.99 13.37
N ILE A 133 21.57 -7.10 14.34
CA ILE A 133 22.72 -6.19 14.39
C ILE A 133 23.33 -6.19 15.79
N SER A 134 24.63 -5.89 15.87
CA SER A 134 25.34 -5.75 17.14
C SER A 134 24.93 -4.46 17.89
N ALA A 135 25.24 -4.41 19.17
CA ALA A 135 25.05 -3.20 19.98
C ALA A 135 25.86 -2.01 19.42
N GLN A 136 27.08 -2.28 18.93
CA GLN A 136 27.94 -1.24 18.35
C GLN A 136 27.33 -0.66 17.07
N GLU A 137 26.89 -1.50 16.12
CA GLU A 137 26.24 -1.06 14.88
C GLU A 137 24.98 -0.22 15.15
N ARG A 138 24.23 -0.57 16.19
CA ARG A 138 23.05 0.18 16.62
C ARG A 138 23.40 1.58 17.10
N GLU A 139 24.42 1.69 17.95
CA GLU A 139 24.87 2.99 18.45
C GLU A 139 25.50 3.87 17.36
N ASP A 140 26.24 3.26 16.43
CA ASP A 140 26.83 3.98 15.30
C ASP A 140 25.73 4.53 14.37
N TYR A 141 24.69 3.74 14.11
CA TYR A 141 23.52 4.18 13.34
C TYR A 141 22.77 5.34 14.02
N LYS A 142 22.61 5.28 15.35
CA LYS A 142 21.97 6.37 16.11
C LYS A 142 22.77 7.68 16.00
N LYS A 143 24.09 7.60 16.16
CA LYS A 143 24.98 8.78 16.03
C LYS A 143 24.89 9.39 14.64
N GLU A 144 25.03 8.58 13.60
CA GLU A 144 24.93 9.04 12.20
C GLU A 144 23.60 9.79 11.95
N ARG A 145 22.50 9.27 12.48
CA ARG A 145 21.18 9.89 12.32
C ARG A 145 21.04 11.21 13.08
N VAL A 146 21.60 11.32 14.26
CA VAL A 146 21.60 12.57 15.04
C VAL A 146 22.41 13.63 14.32
N GLU A 147 23.59 13.29 13.82
CA GLU A 147 24.47 14.18 13.06
C GLU A 147 23.84 14.65 11.75
N ALA A 148 23.13 13.76 11.05
CA ALA A 148 22.41 14.10 9.82
C ALA A 148 21.14 14.95 10.05
N GLY A 149 20.72 15.14 11.30
CA GLY A 149 19.53 15.96 11.64
C GLY A 149 18.20 15.38 11.17
N ILE A 150 18.16 14.09 10.80
CA ILE A 150 16.97 13.44 10.22
C ILE A 150 15.99 13.08 11.34
N LYS A 151 14.81 13.70 11.33
CA LYS A 151 13.80 13.52 12.36
C LYS A 151 12.54 12.76 11.89
N VAL A 152 12.28 12.70 10.59
CA VAL A 152 11.04 12.11 10.05
C VAL A 152 11.35 10.81 9.33
N LEU A 153 10.61 9.75 9.71
CA LEU A 153 10.59 8.46 9.06
C LEU A 153 9.17 8.20 8.55
N ALA A 154 8.99 8.22 7.24
CA ALA A 154 7.71 7.92 6.63
C ALA A 154 7.52 6.40 6.48
N GLY A 155 6.44 5.87 7.03
CA GLY A 155 6.01 4.48 6.86
C GLY A 155 4.86 4.33 5.88
N TYR A 156 4.55 3.08 5.54
CA TYR A 156 3.44 2.74 4.64
C TYR A 156 2.49 1.75 5.31
N GLY A 157 1.19 1.95 5.06
CA GLY A 157 0.16 0.97 5.37
C GLY A 157 -0.48 0.47 4.07
N THR A 158 -0.37 -0.84 3.81
CA THR A 158 -1.02 -1.48 2.66
C THR A 158 -2.22 -2.28 3.11
N VAL A 159 -3.17 -2.52 2.19
CA VAL A 159 -4.30 -3.43 2.42
C VAL A 159 -4.01 -4.74 1.70
N PHE A 160 -4.11 -5.84 2.41
CA PHE A 160 -3.88 -7.18 1.90
C PHE A 160 -5.18 -7.98 1.98
N PHE A 161 -5.65 -8.40 0.82
CA PHE A 161 -6.89 -9.17 0.65
C PHE A 161 -6.54 -10.65 0.59
N VAL A 162 -7.13 -11.46 1.47
CA VAL A 162 -7.02 -12.92 1.43
C VAL A 162 -8.33 -13.48 0.94
N ARG A 163 -8.35 -13.94 -0.30
CA ARG A 163 -9.54 -14.47 -0.95
C ARG A 163 -9.96 -15.81 -0.36
N PRO A 164 -11.26 -16.14 -0.38
CA PRO A 164 -11.75 -17.46 -0.02
C PRO A 164 -11.13 -18.55 -0.89
N LYS A 165 -11.10 -19.79 -0.40
CA LYS A 165 -10.61 -20.94 -1.17
C LYS A 165 -11.43 -21.11 -2.45
N ASP A 166 -12.74 -21.05 -2.33
CA ASP A 166 -13.68 -21.14 -3.45
C ASP A 166 -14.12 -19.72 -3.87
N THR A 167 -13.18 -18.94 -4.40
CA THR A 167 -13.44 -17.57 -4.85
C THR A 167 -14.45 -17.56 -5.98
N ARG A 168 -15.51 -16.74 -5.83
CA ARG A 168 -16.55 -16.55 -6.83
C ARG A 168 -16.85 -15.08 -6.99
N PHE A 169 -16.77 -14.60 -8.21
CA PHE A 169 -17.19 -13.26 -8.60
C PHE A 169 -18.62 -13.32 -9.17
N ASP A 170 -19.45 -12.39 -8.73
CA ASP A 170 -20.83 -12.21 -9.19
C ASP A 170 -21.18 -10.72 -9.09
N THR A 171 -20.96 -10.01 -10.19
CA THR A 171 -21.21 -8.58 -10.28
C THR A 171 -22.51 -8.30 -11.03
N VAL A 172 -23.48 -7.72 -10.34
CA VAL A 172 -24.73 -7.28 -10.92
C VAL A 172 -24.66 -5.81 -11.24
N ILE A 173 -24.92 -5.46 -12.51
CA ILE A 173 -24.92 -4.10 -13.02
C ILE A 173 -26.36 -3.68 -13.30
N ASP A 174 -26.76 -2.53 -12.76
CA ASP A 174 -27.99 -1.80 -13.09
C ASP A 174 -27.57 -0.47 -13.71
N ASP A 175 -27.79 -0.35 -15.02
CA ASP A 175 -27.44 0.81 -15.82
C ASP A 175 -28.71 1.41 -16.44
N ASN A 176 -29.27 2.43 -15.80
CA ASN A 176 -30.44 3.13 -16.28
C ASN A 176 -30.13 4.57 -16.75
N ALA A 177 -31.12 5.29 -17.24
CA ALA A 177 -30.92 6.63 -17.81
C ALA A 177 -30.26 7.65 -16.85
N ASN A 178 -30.53 7.54 -15.56
CA ASN A 178 -30.11 8.54 -14.57
C ASN A 178 -28.99 8.08 -13.64
N ARG A 179 -28.80 6.76 -13.54
CA ARG A 179 -27.88 6.18 -12.54
C ARG A 179 -27.23 4.90 -13.03
N TYR A 180 -25.97 4.73 -12.67
CA TYR A 180 -25.25 3.47 -12.78
C TYR A 180 -25.02 2.90 -11.38
N GLN A 181 -25.27 1.61 -11.21
CA GLN A 181 -25.01 0.88 -9.97
C GLN A 181 -24.37 -0.46 -10.28
N LEU A 182 -23.27 -0.75 -9.60
CA LEU A 182 -22.60 -2.03 -9.58
C LEU A 182 -22.71 -2.61 -8.18
N ARG A 183 -23.22 -3.85 -8.05
CA ARG A 183 -23.36 -4.58 -6.78
C ARG A 183 -22.55 -5.86 -6.83
N ASN A 184 -21.68 -6.05 -5.85
CA ASN A 184 -20.93 -7.30 -5.68
C ASN A 184 -21.77 -8.32 -4.88
N LYS A 185 -22.25 -9.35 -5.54
CA LYS A 185 -22.94 -10.52 -4.94
C LYS A 185 -22.02 -11.73 -4.78
N GLY A 186 -20.77 -11.63 -5.22
CA GLY A 186 -19.73 -12.64 -5.04
C GLY A 186 -19.23 -12.72 -3.60
N ASN A 187 -18.23 -13.53 -3.37
CA ASN A 187 -17.61 -13.72 -2.06
C ASN A 187 -16.20 -13.14 -1.96
N SER A 188 -15.78 -12.35 -2.94
CA SER A 188 -14.50 -11.66 -2.97
C SER A 188 -14.64 -10.24 -3.51
N VAL A 189 -13.71 -9.36 -3.13
CA VAL A 189 -13.67 -7.96 -3.56
C VAL A 189 -13.62 -7.83 -5.07
N VAL A 190 -14.41 -6.90 -5.60
CA VAL A 190 -14.40 -6.44 -6.98
C VAL A 190 -13.81 -5.03 -7.01
N VAL A 191 -13.04 -4.69 -8.03
CA VAL A 191 -12.36 -3.39 -8.10
C VAL A 191 -12.87 -2.61 -9.31
N VAL A 192 -13.31 -1.39 -9.05
CA VAL A 192 -13.48 -0.33 -10.06
C VAL A 192 -12.19 0.47 -10.10
N ASP A 193 -11.37 0.20 -11.10
CA ASP A 193 -10.05 0.79 -11.25
C ASP A 193 -10.05 1.92 -12.27
N GLU A 194 -9.29 2.97 -11.98
CA GLU A 194 -9.17 4.16 -12.84
C GLU A 194 -10.54 4.77 -13.21
N PHE A 195 -11.45 4.90 -12.25
CA PHE A 195 -12.73 5.56 -12.52
C PHE A 195 -12.49 7.02 -12.88
N LYS A 196 -12.87 7.36 -14.11
CA LYS A 196 -12.78 8.69 -14.72
C LYS A 196 -14.18 9.20 -15.03
N ASP A 197 -14.44 10.43 -14.67
CA ASP A 197 -15.66 11.18 -14.94
C ASP A 197 -15.26 12.45 -15.71
N CYS A 198 -15.47 12.46 -17.02
CA CYS A 198 -14.97 13.47 -17.94
C CYS A 198 -16.10 14.13 -18.72
N ALA A 199 -15.93 15.40 -19.13
CA ALA A 199 -16.83 16.04 -20.07
C ALA A 199 -16.68 15.41 -21.47
N ALA A 200 -17.79 14.99 -22.09
CA ALA A 200 -17.79 14.28 -23.37
C ALA A 200 -17.16 15.07 -24.53
N GLN A 201 -17.17 16.41 -24.45
CA GLN A 201 -16.63 17.28 -25.50
C GLN A 201 -15.23 17.84 -25.20
N LYS A 202 -14.64 17.54 -24.04
CA LYS A 202 -13.35 18.08 -23.61
C LYS A 202 -12.54 16.99 -22.89
N GLU A 203 -11.61 16.37 -23.61
CA GLU A 203 -10.78 15.25 -23.10
C GLU A 203 -10.02 15.54 -21.80
N ASN A 204 -9.73 16.80 -21.50
CA ASN A 204 -8.95 17.21 -20.31
C ASN A 204 -9.82 17.73 -19.16
N ASP A 205 -11.14 17.77 -19.31
CA ASP A 205 -12.07 18.21 -18.26
C ASP A 205 -12.62 17.00 -17.49
N CYS A 206 -11.74 16.38 -16.70
CA CYS A 206 -12.04 15.21 -15.89
C CYS A 206 -11.97 15.54 -14.40
N ARG A 207 -12.86 14.94 -13.61
CA ARG A 207 -12.74 14.88 -12.16
C ARG A 207 -11.52 14.00 -11.76
N PRO A 208 -10.97 14.15 -10.55
CA PRO A 208 -9.85 13.30 -10.11
C PRO A 208 -10.15 11.81 -10.26
N THR A 209 -9.23 11.09 -10.87
CA THR A 209 -9.37 9.62 -11.05
C THR A 209 -9.38 8.93 -9.70
N THR A 210 -10.29 7.98 -9.51
CA THR A 210 -10.45 7.23 -8.27
C THR A 210 -10.39 5.71 -8.48
N LYS A 211 -10.12 4.99 -7.39
CA LYS A 211 -10.18 3.53 -7.32
C LYS A 211 -11.09 3.12 -6.18
N HIS A 212 -12.00 2.19 -6.43
CA HIS A 212 -12.94 1.69 -5.44
C HIS A 212 -12.83 0.18 -5.30
N HIS A 213 -12.78 -0.29 -4.06
CA HIS A 213 -12.85 -1.70 -3.69
C HIS A 213 -14.25 -1.99 -3.18
N ILE A 214 -14.99 -2.79 -3.92
CA ILE A 214 -16.38 -3.13 -3.62
C ILE A 214 -16.38 -4.51 -2.94
N MET A 215 -16.47 -4.50 -1.61
CA MET A 215 -16.51 -5.70 -0.79
C MET A 215 -17.77 -6.52 -1.07
N THR A 216 -17.80 -7.75 -0.63
CA THR A 216 -18.99 -8.64 -0.69
C THR A 216 -20.24 -7.92 -0.15
N ASN A 217 -21.35 -8.00 -0.86
CA ASN A 217 -22.63 -7.36 -0.58
C ASN A 217 -22.63 -5.82 -0.57
N ARG A 218 -21.56 -5.18 -1.06
CA ARG A 218 -21.48 -3.73 -1.22
C ARG A 218 -21.75 -3.30 -2.67
N SER A 219 -22.03 -2.00 -2.84
CA SER A 219 -22.31 -1.41 -4.13
C SER A 219 -21.44 -0.18 -4.38
N PHE A 220 -21.14 0.05 -5.64
CA PHE A 220 -20.61 1.30 -6.17
C PHE A 220 -21.66 1.91 -7.07
N SER A 221 -21.92 3.20 -6.97
CA SER A 221 -22.90 3.87 -7.82
C SER A 221 -22.57 5.33 -8.02
N PHE A 222 -23.04 5.90 -9.13
CA PHE A 222 -23.00 7.32 -9.41
C PHE A 222 -24.22 7.73 -10.23
N ASP A 223 -24.62 8.98 -10.09
CA ASP A 223 -25.66 9.58 -10.92
C ASP A 223 -25.05 10.07 -12.23
N LYS A 224 -25.75 9.85 -13.33
CA LYS A 224 -25.31 10.25 -14.66
C LYS A 224 -25.68 11.71 -14.90
N GLU A 225 -24.72 12.49 -15.36
CA GLU A 225 -24.90 13.89 -15.73
C GLU A 225 -24.85 14.03 -17.26
N ALA A 226 -25.77 14.74 -17.86
CA ALA A 226 -25.82 14.95 -19.29
C ALA A 226 -24.52 15.61 -19.81
N GLY A 227 -23.97 15.08 -20.89
CA GLY A 227 -22.73 15.55 -21.49
C GLY A 227 -21.45 15.10 -20.75
N ARG A 228 -21.54 14.13 -19.86
CA ARG A 228 -20.38 13.48 -19.24
C ARG A 228 -20.22 12.03 -19.72
N GLU A 229 -18.99 11.56 -19.67
CA GLU A 229 -18.61 10.17 -19.96
C GLU A 229 -17.88 9.60 -18.75
N TYR A 230 -18.21 8.35 -18.40
CA TYR A 230 -17.64 7.62 -17.29
C TYR A 230 -16.90 6.41 -17.82
N ARG A 231 -15.63 6.27 -17.46
CA ARG A 231 -14.77 5.17 -17.92
C ARG A 231 -14.04 4.57 -16.73
N PHE A 232 -13.97 3.25 -16.69
CA PHE A 232 -13.19 2.53 -15.69
C PHE A 232 -12.89 1.09 -16.13
N THR A 233 -11.98 0.45 -15.43
CA THR A 233 -11.73 -0.98 -15.57
C THR A 233 -12.38 -1.72 -14.40
N LEU A 234 -13.33 -2.61 -14.69
CA LEU A 234 -13.84 -3.56 -13.73
C LEU A 234 -12.88 -4.73 -13.62
N ILE A 235 -12.42 -5.05 -12.39
CA ILE A 235 -11.48 -6.14 -12.13
C ILE A 235 -12.12 -7.15 -11.19
N GLU A 236 -12.25 -8.39 -11.67
CA GLU A 236 -12.74 -9.56 -10.96
C GLU A 236 -11.62 -10.62 -10.95
N GLY A 237 -10.84 -10.66 -9.87
CA GLY A 237 -9.67 -11.54 -9.82
C GLY A 237 -8.62 -11.19 -10.86
N GLY A 238 -8.36 -12.11 -11.77
CA GLY A 238 -7.45 -11.90 -12.91
C GLY A 238 -8.12 -11.29 -14.14
N GLU A 239 -9.45 -11.25 -14.19
CA GLU A 239 -10.21 -10.73 -15.33
C GLU A 239 -10.35 -9.20 -15.25
N LYS A 240 -10.22 -8.55 -16.40
CA LYS A 240 -10.34 -7.10 -16.55
C LYS A 240 -11.29 -6.77 -17.68
N LYS A 241 -12.26 -5.93 -17.41
CA LYS A 241 -13.26 -5.47 -18.39
C LYS A 241 -13.30 -3.94 -18.40
N ALA A 242 -13.01 -3.33 -19.55
CA ALA A 242 -13.21 -1.90 -19.74
C ALA A 242 -14.71 -1.58 -19.83
N ILE A 243 -15.15 -0.58 -19.10
CA ILE A 243 -16.52 -0.10 -19.04
C ILE A 243 -16.55 1.37 -19.46
N GLU A 244 -17.42 1.69 -20.40
CA GLU A 244 -17.69 3.06 -20.85
C GLU A 244 -19.20 3.33 -20.76
N ILE A 245 -19.56 4.44 -20.15
CA ILE A 245 -20.94 4.84 -19.90
C ILE A 245 -21.10 6.30 -20.33
N LYS A 246 -22.19 6.61 -21.00
CA LYS A 246 -22.57 7.98 -21.36
C LYS A 246 -23.62 8.48 -20.39
N GLY A 247 -23.47 9.75 -20.00
CA GLY A 247 -24.45 10.47 -19.21
C GLY A 247 -25.45 11.23 -20.08
#